data_ede0b7e44aaa59346ce5c535ddc62b5c
#
_entry.id   ede0b7e44aaa59346ce5c535ddc62b5c
#
_cell.length_a   1.000
_cell.length_b   1.000
_cell.length_c   1.000
_cell.angle_alpha   90.00
_cell.angle_beta   90.00
_cell.angle_gamma   90.00
#
_symmetry.space_group_name_H-M   'P 1'
#
loop_
_entity.id
_entity.type
_entity.pdbx_description
1 polymer ?
#
loop_
_entity_poly.entity_id
_entity_poly.type
_entity_poly.pdbx_seq_one_letter_code
_entity_poly.pdbx_strand_id
1 'polypeptide(L)'
;MIEVYKKFFLFLGLTILLCLSASIVWSETMEDLIWRDGNYYKKFSDVPFNGKVNGDIKGLIKNGKKEGTWVRYYENGQLFSVSNYNMGRKDGAWITYSNKGMFIEKGLYKNDLE
;
A
#
# COMPACT_ATOMS: atom_id res chain seq x y z
N MET A 1 6.05 28.23 40.63
CA MET A 1 5.92 28.66 39.22
C MET A 1 6.76 27.85 38.24
N ILE A 2 8.04 27.67 38.53
CA ILE A 2 8.97 26.93 37.64
C ILE A 2 8.58 25.43 37.54
N GLU A 3 8.11 24.81 38.59
CA GLU A 3 7.70 23.39 38.60
C GLU A 3 6.44 23.12 37.78
N VAL A 4 5.51 24.05 37.73
CA VAL A 4 4.28 23.94 36.94
C VAL A 4 4.61 23.99 35.45
N TYR A 5 5.57 24.84 35.05
CA TYR A 5 6.05 24.92 33.68
C TYR A 5 6.77 23.64 33.23
N LYS A 6 7.58 23.04 34.10
CA LYS A 6 8.26 21.77 33.80
C LYS A 6 7.30 20.62 33.58
N LYS A 7 6.25 20.50 34.41
CA LYS A 7 5.21 19.49 34.24
C LYS A 7 4.38 19.71 32.98
N PHE A 8 4.07 20.94 32.66
CA PHE A 8 3.36 21.30 31.42
C PHE A 8 4.16 20.97 30.18
N PHE A 9 5.46 21.28 30.17
CA PHE A 9 6.36 20.97 29.07
C PHE A 9 6.54 19.47 28.84
N LEU A 10 6.68 18.68 29.90
CA LEU A 10 6.76 17.22 29.83
C LEU A 10 5.48 16.61 29.27
N PHE A 11 4.32 17.10 29.69
CA PHE A 11 3.03 16.63 29.21
C PHE A 11 2.84 16.97 27.72
N LEU A 12 3.20 18.16 27.29
CA LEU A 12 3.12 18.58 25.89
C LEU A 12 4.06 17.78 25.00
N GLY A 13 5.28 17.52 25.47
CA GLY A 13 6.26 16.69 24.75
C GLY A 13 5.77 15.27 24.57
N LEU A 14 5.17 14.68 25.60
CA LEU A 14 4.62 13.32 25.54
C LEU A 14 3.44 13.23 24.56
N THR A 15 2.54 14.23 24.57
CA THR A 15 1.38 14.28 23.65
C THR A 15 1.83 14.42 22.20
N ILE A 16 2.83 15.26 21.92
CA ILE A 16 3.40 15.43 20.58
C ILE A 16 4.08 14.14 20.11
N LEU A 17 4.79 13.45 20.99
CA LEU A 17 5.45 12.18 20.67
C LEU A 17 4.42 11.08 20.32
N LEU A 18 3.32 11.00 21.04
CA LEU A 18 2.23 10.07 20.77
C LEU A 18 1.53 10.39 19.44
N CYS A 19 1.30 11.67 19.12
CA CYS A 19 0.73 12.09 17.85
C CYS A 19 1.67 11.77 16.67
N LEU A 20 2.99 11.96 16.84
CA LEU A 20 3.98 11.63 15.83
C LEU A 20 4.08 10.12 15.60
N SER A 21 3.99 9.30 16.65
CA SER A 21 4.03 7.85 16.51
C SER A 21 2.76 7.28 15.84
N ALA A 22 1.61 7.94 16.00
CA ALA A 22 0.37 7.54 15.36
C ALA A 22 0.27 7.94 13.89
N SER A 23 1.10 8.91 13.45
CA SER A 23 1.02 9.47 12.08
C SER A 23 2.04 8.90 11.11
N ILE A 24 2.96 8.04 11.54
CA ILE A 24 3.95 7.43 10.64
C ILE A 24 3.31 6.25 9.93
N VAL A 25 2.58 6.53 8.87
CA VAL A 25 2.17 5.51 7.92
C VAL A 25 3.28 5.40 6.88
N TRP A 26 4.07 4.35 6.97
CA TRP A 26 5.07 4.06 5.96
C TRP A 26 4.36 3.68 4.67
N SER A 27 4.65 4.44 3.62
CA SER A 27 4.13 4.21 2.29
C SER A 27 5.31 4.07 1.34
N GLU A 28 5.35 2.96 0.62
CA GLU A 28 6.38 2.68 -0.36
C GLU A 28 5.78 2.72 -1.76
N THR A 29 6.63 2.87 -2.78
CA THR A 29 6.24 2.61 -4.16
C THR A 29 6.64 1.19 -4.54
N MET A 30 6.07 0.66 -5.62
CA MET A 30 6.48 -0.67 -6.10
C MET A 30 7.96 -0.74 -6.48
N GLU A 31 8.55 0.38 -6.90
CA GLU A 31 9.97 0.46 -7.26
C GLU A 31 10.90 0.31 -6.04
N ASP A 32 10.39 0.61 -4.85
CA ASP A 32 11.14 0.48 -3.59
C ASP A 32 11.16 -0.95 -3.07
N LEU A 33 10.38 -1.84 -3.67
CA LEU A 33 10.23 -3.22 -3.22
C LEU A 33 10.94 -4.20 -4.16
N ILE A 34 11.40 -5.30 -3.58
CA ILE A 34 12.05 -6.40 -4.31
C ILE A 34 11.19 -7.65 -4.18
N TRP A 35 10.92 -8.29 -5.30
CA TRP A 35 10.28 -9.61 -5.33
C TRP A 35 11.35 -10.69 -5.18
N ARG A 36 11.18 -11.55 -4.18
CA ARG A 36 12.10 -12.64 -3.90
C ARG A 36 11.36 -13.80 -3.23
N ASP A 37 11.54 -15.00 -3.76
CA ASP A 37 10.99 -16.24 -3.19
C ASP A 37 9.48 -16.16 -2.87
N GLY A 38 8.72 -15.55 -3.76
CA GLY A 38 7.26 -15.47 -3.62
C GLY A 38 6.75 -14.34 -2.73
N ASN A 39 7.62 -13.45 -2.26
CA ASN A 39 7.25 -12.33 -1.40
C ASN A 39 7.92 -11.03 -1.82
N TYR A 40 7.29 -9.91 -1.45
CA TYR A 40 7.88 -8.58 -1.56
C TYR A 40 8.62 -8.19 -0.28
N TYR A 41 9.78 -7.57 -0.45
CA TYR A 41 10.65 -7.08 0.60
C TYR A 41 11.05 -5.65 0.31
N LYS A 42 11.33 -4.85 1.34
CA LYS A 42 12.12 -3.63 1.16
C LYS A 42 13.55 -4.02 0.77
N LYS A 43 14.23 -3.14 0.03
CA LYS A 43 15.65 -3.31 -0.27
C LYS A 43 16.43 -3.49 1.02
N PHE A 44 17.33 -4.47 1.04
CA PHE A 44 18.19 -4.82 2.18
C PHE A 44 17.44 -5.34 3.42
N SER A 45 16.20 -5.76 3.29
CA SER A 45 15.44 -6.39 4.37
C SER A 45 15.19 -7.87 4.10
N ASP A 46 15.26 -8.68 5.16
CA ASP A 46 14.92 -10.10 5.11
C ASP A 46 13.52 -10.38 5.69
N VAL A 47 12.82 -9.33 6.10
CA VAL A 47 11.45 -9.44 6.63
C VAL A 47 10.45 -9.13 5.52
N PRO A 48 9.46 -10.00 5.26
CA PRO A 48 8.42 -9.71 4.27
C PRO A 48 7.74 -8.37 4.55
N PHE A 49 7.51 -7.61 3.50
CA PHE A 49 6.95 -6.26 3.62
C PHE A 49 5.48 -6.30 4.06
N ASN A 50 5.12 -5.40 4.96
CA ASN A 50 3.74 -5.10 5.34
C ASN A 50 3.51 -3.61 5.20
N GLY A 51 2.52 -3.22 4.42
CA GLY A 51 2.20 -1.81 4.30
C GLY A 51 1.49 -1.46 3.00
N LYS A 52 1.23 -0.18 2.87
CA LYS A 52 0.60 0.39 1.68
C LYS A 52 1.63 0.69 0.61
N VAL A 53 1.25 0.45 -0.62
CA VAL A 53 1.98 0.87 -1.82
C VAL A 53 1.23 2.01 -2.46
N ASN A 54 1.93 3.10 -2.78
CA ASN A 54 1.41 4.27 -3.46
C ASN A 54 2.18 4.54 -4.76
N GLY A 55 1.72 5.52 -5.53
CA GLY A 55 2.28 5.84 -6.84
C GLY A 55 1.32 5.45 -7.94
N ASP A 56 1.85 5.09 -9.10
CA ASP A 56 1.04 4.65 -10.24
C ASP A 56 0.38 3.30 -10.01
N ILE A 57 0.88 2.54 -9.06
CA ILE A 57 0.33 1.28 -8.59
C ILE A 57 0.03 1.43 -7.10
N LYS A 58 -1.21 1.17 -6.71
CA LYS A 58 -1.68 1.34 -5.32
C LYS A 58 -2.34 0.08 -4.81
N GLY A 59 -2.04 -0.27 -3.58
CA GLY A 59 -2.67 -1.40 -2.91
C GLY A 59 -2.03 -1.71 -1.57
N LEU A 60 -2.43 -2.83 -0.98
CA LEU A 60 -1.91 -3.31 0.29
C LEU A 60 -1.04 -4.56 0.06
N ILE A 61 0.11 -4.59 0.72
CA ILE A 61 0.92 -5.81 0.84
C ILE A 61 0.87 -6.28 2.29
N LYS A 62 0.54 -7.55 2.48
CA LYS A 62 0.43 -8.19 3.77
C LYS A 62 1.31 -9.43 3.79
N ASN A 63 2.29 -9.47 4.71
CA ASN A 63 3.26 -10.55 4.80
C ASN A 63 3.95 -10.85 3.45
N GLY A 64 4.34 -9.79 2.74
CA GLY A 64 5.02 -9.89 1.45
C GLY A 64 4.13 -10.18 0.25
N LYS A 65 2.81 -10.27 0.42
CA LYS A 65 1.87 -10.64 -0.65
C LYS A 65 0.83 -9.57 -0.90
N LYS A 66 0.47 -9.38 -2.16
CA LYS A 66 -0.64 -8.48 -2.50
C LYS A 66 -1.93 -8.97 -1.88
N GLU A 67 -2.69 -8.05 -1.30
CA GLU A 67 -3.96 -8.34 -0.64
C GLU A 67 -4.99 -7.28 -0.99
N GLY A 68 -6.24 -7.71 -1.25
CA GLY A 68 -7.34 -6.80 -1.54
C GLY A 68 -7.28 -6.15 -2.91
N THR A 69 -7.85 -4.98 -3.01
CA THR A 69 -7.98 -4.25 -4.27
C THR A 69 -6.69 -3.52 -4.63
N TRP A 70 -6.22 -3.75 -5.84
CA TRP A 70 -5.06 -3.11 -6.43
C TRP A 70 -5.47 -2.28 -7.63
N VAL A 71 -4.96 -1.05 -7.70
CA VAL A 71 -5.28 -0.08 -8.73
C VAL A 71 -4.01 0.35 -9.43
N ARG A 72 -4.08 0.45 -10.76
CA ARG A 72 -2.97 0.94 -11.58
C ARG A 72 -3.44 2.09 -12.44
N TYR A 73 -2.60 3.10 -12.57
CA TYR A 73 -2.86 4.29 -13.39
C TYR A 73 -1.88 4.40 -14.55
N TYR A 74 -2.34 5.00 -15.63
CA TYR A 74 -1.48 5.47 -16.72
C TYR A 74 -0.70 6.71 -16.27
N GLU A 75 0.37 7.06 -16.99
CA GLU A 75 1.15 8.29 -16.73
C GLU A 75 0.30 9.56 -16.79
N ASN A 76 -0.75 9.57 -17.64
CA ASN A 76 -1.67 10.71 -17.75
C ASN A 76 -2.67 10.80 -16.58
N GLY A 77 -2.58 9.92 -15.58
CA GLY A 77 -3.48 9.88 -14.42
C GLY A 77 -4.78 9.13 -14.63
N GLN A 78 -5.06 8.65 -15.82
CA GLN A 78 -6.23 7.84 -16.10
C GLN A 78 -6.11 6.45 -15.49
N LEU A 79 -7.23 5.90 -15.01
CA LEU A 79 -7.29 4.55 -14.48
C LEU A 79 -6.96 3.54 -15.58
N PHE A 80 -5.98 2.69 -15.33
CA PHE A 80 -5.62 1.60 -16.22
C PHE A 80 -6.34 0.32 -15.84
N SER A 81 -6.22 -0.10 -14.59
CA SER A 81 -6.83 -1.35 -14.15
C SER A 81 -7.18 -1.35 -12.67
N VAL A 82 -8.18 -2.13 -12.33
CA VAL A 82 -8.51 -2.53 -10.96
C VAL A 82 -8.49 -4.05 -10.93
N SER A 83 -7.79 -4.61 -9.95
CA SER A 83 -7.68 -6.06 -9.75
C SER A 83 -7.83 -6.39 -8.28
N ASN A 84 -8.21 -7.62 -7.98
CA ASN A 84 -8.33 -8.08 -6.60
C ASN A 84 -7.41 -9.26 -6.36
N TYR A 85 -6.84 -9.31 -5.16
CA TYR A 85 -5.90 -10.33 -4.74
C TYR A 85 -6.29 -10.92 -3.40
N ASN A 86 -6.03 -12.20 -3.24
CA ASN A 86 -6.14 -12.92 -1.99
C ASN A 86 -4.83 -13.67 -1.76
N MET A 87 -4.05 -13.22 -0.75
CA MET A 87 -2.75 -13.81 -0.40
C MET A 87 -1.80 -13.97 -1.60
N GLY A 88 -1.71 -12.93 -2.42
CA GLY A 88 -0.83 -12.89 -3.59
C GLY A 88 -1.41 -13.47 -4.87
N ARG A 89 -2.56 -14.12 -4.81
CA ARG A 89 -3.23 -14.69 -5.98
C ARG A 89 -4.35 -13.78 -6.47
N LYS A 90 -4.47 -13.66 -7.77
CA LYS A 90 -5.62 -12.96 -8.35
C LYS A 90 -6.90 -13.69 -7.98
N ASP A 91 -7.84 -12.96 -7.40
CA ASP A 91 -9.11 -13.50 -6.94
C ASP A 91 -10.18 -12.42 -6.99
N GLY A 92 -11.30 -12.71 -7.63
CA GLY A 92 -12.40 -11.77 -7.77
C GLY A 92 -12.36 -10.94 -9.05
N ALA A 93 -13.07 -9.83 -9.02
CA ALA A 93 -13.29 -8.98 -10.19
C ALA A 93 -12.02 -8.24 -10.62
N TRP A 94 -11.86 -8.09 -11.93
CA TRP A 94 -10.88 -7.22 -12.53
C TRP A 94 -11.49 -6.45 -13.69
N ILE A 95 -10.92 -5.28 -13.97
CA ILE A 95 -11.37 -4.42 -15.08
C ILE A 95 -10.20 -3.63 -15.62
N THR A 96 -10.18 -3.40 -16.94
CA THR A 96 -9.16 -2.59 -17.61
C THR A 96 -9.81 -1.51 -18.47
N TYR A 97 -9.09 -0.38 -18.56
CA TYR A 97 -9.48 0.79 -19.33
C TYR A 97 -8.36 1.27 -20.24
N SER A 98 -8.69 1.92 -21.33
CA SER A 98 -7.72 2.58 -22.19
C SER A 98 -7.16 3.85 -21.53
N ASN A 99 -6.07 4.38 -22.08
CA ASN A 99 -5.49 5.65 -21.62
C ASN A 99 -6.40 6.88 -21.86
N LYS A 100 -7.51 6.70 -22.55
CA LYS A 100 -8.56 7.70 -22.74
C LYS A 100 -9.76 7.50 -21.82
N GLY A 101 -9.68 6.52 -20.90
CA GLY A 101 -10.74 6.22 -19.94
C GLY A 101 -11.86 5.34 -20.49
N MET A 102 -11.67 4.75 -21.66
CA MET A 102 -12.68 3.86 -22.26
C MET A 102 -12.55 2.46 -21.71
N PHE A 103 -13.66 1.81 -21.42
CA PHE A 103 -13.70 0.42 -21.02
C PHE A 103 -13.07 -0.48 -22.08
N ILE A 104 -12.22 -1.40 -21.68
CA ILE A 104 -11.64 -2.41 -22.58
C ILE A 104 -12.20 -3.79 -22.25
N GLU A 105 -11.99 -4.26 -21.03
CA GLU A 105 -12.27 -5.65 -20.67
C GLU A 105 -12.50 -5.78 -19.16
N LYS A 106 -13.30 -6.77 -18.78
CA LYS A 106 -13.50 -7.15 -17.37
C LYS A 106 -13.69 -8.66 -17.26
N GLY A 107 -13.46 -9.18 -16.07
CA GLY A 107 -13.65 -10.60 -15.80
C GLY A 107 -13.57 -10.92 -14.32
N LEU A 108 -13.55 -12.20 -14.03
CA LEU A 108 -13.43 -12.74 -12.69
C LEU A 108 -12.32 -13.79 -12.66
N TYR A 109 -11.45 -13.69 -11.67
CA TYR A 109 -10.52 -14.75 -11.34
C TYR A 109 -11.02 -15.52 -10.12
N LYS A 110 -10.74 -16.81 -10.10
CA LYS A 110 -10.98 -17.65 -8.95
C LYS A 110 -9.69 -18.40 -8.65
N ASN A 111 -8.92 -17.90 -7.67
CA ASN A 111 -7.59 -18.44 -7.31
C ASN A 111 -6.62 -18.50 -8.49
N ASP A 112 -6.46 -17.37 -9.23
CA ASP A 112 -5.68 -17.27 -10.48
C ASP A 112 -6.24 -18.04 -11.68
N LEU A 113 -7.39 -18.67 -11.55
CA LEU A 113 -8.08 -19.32 -12.67
C LEU A 113 -9.19 -18.42 -13.20
N GLU A 114 -9.19 -18.18 -14.49
CA GLU A 114 -10.23 -17.45 -15.19
C GLU A 114 -11.50 -18.26 -15.37
#